data_0aab1168c6a69fa8975173cc8ca0c5c0
#
_entry.id   0aab1168c6a69fa8975173cc8ca0c5c0
#
_cell.length_a   1.000
_cell.length_b   1.000
_cell.length_c   1.000
_cell.angle_alpha   90.00
_cell.angle_beta   90.00
_cell.angle_gamma   90.00
#
_symmetry.space_group_name_H-M   'P 1'
#
loop_
_entity.id
_entity.type
_entity.pdbx_description
1 polymer ?
#
loop_
_entity_poly.entity_id
_entity_poly.type
_entity_poly.pdbx_seq_one_letter_code
_entity_poly.pdbx_strand_id
1 'polypeptide(L)'
;MIVISDTGPVTNLLQIERLYLLKELFQKIIIPTSVFAELSHIPEQRLSLEELDWVEVKEAPQGELFNKLLETLDRGEAEAIALAVDSKAELLLIDERKGRGVADDLGIRKTGTLGILIRAKEKGLLSKVKPEMDKLIKETRFRIHAELYKGILKLVNEK
;
A
#
# COMPACT_ATOMS: atom_id res chain seq x y z
N MET A 1 -0.96 16.38 3.24
CA MET A 1 -0.18 15.16 3.55
C MET A 1 0.19 14.44 2.26
N ILE A 2 1.44 14.06 2.10
CA ILE A 2 1.91 13.33 0.92
C ILE A 2 2.00 11.84 1.25
N VAL A 3 1.20 11.02 0.56
CA VAL A 3 1.16 9.56 0.74
C VAL A 3 1.47 8.92 -0.61
N ILE A 4 2.52 8.11 -0.63
CA ILE A 4 2.95 7.39 -1.83
C ILE A 4 2.53 5.92 -1.66
N SER A 5 2.05 5.28 -2.71
CA SER A 5 1.70 3.86 -2.64
C SER A 5 2.41 3.03 -3.69
N ASP A 6 2.88 1.85 -3.27
CA ASP A 6 3.29 0.77 -4.15
C ASP A 6 2.06 0.01 -4.65
N THR A 7 2.26 -0.96 -5.53
CA THR A 7 1.20 -1.74 -6.17
C THR A 7 0.37 -2.57 -5.18
N GLY A 8 1.04 -3.26 -4.26
CA GLY A 8 0.42 -4.25 -3.36
C GLY A 8 -0.80 -3.75 -2.59
N PRO A 9 -0.67 -2.65 -1.82
CA PRO A 9 -1.80 -2.15 -1.04
C PRO A 9 -3.01 -1.77 -1.90
N VAL A 10 -2.80 -1.18 -3.07
CA VAL A 10 -3.89 -0.84 -3.99
C VAL A 10 -4.59 -2.11 -4.48
N THR A 11 -3.82 -3.08 -4.98
CA THR A 11 -4.35 -4.34 -5.50
C THR A 11 -5.10 -5.12 -4.43
N ASN A 12 -4.51 -5.25 -3.24
CA ASN A 12 -5.12 -6.02 -2.15
C ASN A 12 -6.44 -5.40 -1.71
N LEU A 13 -6.48 -4.10 -1.53
CA LEU A 13 -7.73 -3.43 -1.13
C LEU A 13 -8.78 -3.48 -2.23
N LEU A 14 -8.37 -3.35 -3.48
CA LEU A 14 -9.30 -3.44 -4.60
C LEU A 14 -9.95 -4.83 -4.66
N GLN A 15 -9.17 -5.89 -4.46
CA GLN A 15 -9.66 -7.27 -4.53
C GLN A 15 -10.67 -7.61 -3.41
N ILE A 16 -10.58 -6.95 -2.27
CA ILE A 16 -11.55 -7.13 -1.19
C ILE A 16 -12.62 -6.03 -1.17
N GLU A 17 -12.70 -5.24 -2.24
CA GLU A 17 -13.68 -4.17 -2.43
C GLU A 17 -13.60 -3.08 -1.35
N ARG A 18 -12.39 -2.75 -0.93
CA ARG A 18 -12.11 -1.74 0.11
C ARG A 18 -11.16 -0.63 -0.35
N LEU A 19 -10.99 -0.46 -1.66
CA LEU A 19 -10.09 0.56 -2.19
C LEU A 19 -10.44 1.97 -1.70
N TYR A 20 -11.73 2.25 -1.51
CA TYR A 20 -12.19 3.55 -1.05
C TYR A 20 -11.60 3.97 0.31
N LEU A 21 -11.11 3.00 1.09
CA LEU A 21 -10.48 3.31 2.37
C LEU A 21 -9.27 4.23 2.21
N LEU A 22 -8.56 4.12 1.10
CA LEU A 22 -7.41 5.00 0.83
C LEU A 22 -7.84 6.45 0.67
N LYS A 23 -8.94 6.67 -0.03
CA LYS A 23 -9.51 8.01 -0.17
C LYS A 23 -9.99 8.55 1.18
N GLU A 24 -10.73 7.73 1.92
CA GLU A 24 -11.29 8.16 3.21
C GLU A 24 -10.20 8.45 4.24
N LEU A 25 -9.12 7.66 4.26
CA LEU A 25 -8.04 7.85 5.23
C LEU A 25 -7.06 8.96 4.84
N PHE A 26 -6.74 9.07 3.56
CA PHE A 26 -5.64 9.92 3.09
C PHE A 26 -6.07 11.03 2.15
N GLN A 27 -7.30 11.00 1.65
CA GLN A 27 -7.89 11.97 0.72
C GLN A 27 -7.26 11.93 -0.67
N LYS A 28 -5.97 11.69 -0.76
CA LYS A 28 -5.22 11.60 -2.02
C LYS A 28 -4.03 10.67 -1.83
N ILE A 29 -3.74 9.88 -2.84
CA ILE A 29 -2.50 9.09 -2.90
C ILE A 29 -1.77 9.40 -4.19
N ILE A 30 -0.46 9.21 -4.16
CA ILE A 30 0.42 9.37 -5.32
C ILE A 30 1.02 8.01 -5.63
N ILE A 31 1.00 7.62 -6.89
CA ILE A 31 1.63 6.38 -7.34
C ILE A 31 2.67 6.70 -8.41
N PRO A 32 3.81 5.98 -8.40
CA PRO A 32 4.81 6.13 -9.47
C PRO A 32 4.30 5.61 -10.80
N THR A 33 4.91 6.04 -11.89
CA THR A 33 4.52 5.62 -13.26
C THR A 33 4.58 4.12 -13.45
N SER A 34 5.58 3.43 -12.90
CA SER A 34 5.67 1.96 -13.02
C SER A 34 4.57 1.24 -12.24
N VAL A 35 4.18 1.77 -11.10
CA VAL A 35 3.07 1.24 -10.32
C VAL A 35 1.76 1.40 -11.09
N PHE A 36 1.55 2.58 -11.67
CA PHE A 36 0.39 2.82 -12.54
C PHE A 36 0.34 1.82 -13.69
N ALA A 37 1.48 1.58 -14.33
CA ALA A 37 1.58 0.63 -15.45
C ALA A 37 1.22 -0.80 -15.01
N GLU A 38 1.73 -1.24 -13.85
CA GLU A 38 1.39 -2.56 -13.31
C GLU A 38 -0.11 -2.70 -13.04
N LEU A 39 -0.68 -1.69 -12.38
CA LEU A 39 -2.11 -1.70 -12.05
C LEU A 39 -2.98 -1.70 -13.31
N SER A 40 -2.55 -1.00 -14.36
CA SER A 40 -3.27 -0.92 -15.62
C SER A 40 -3.27 -2.25 -16.39
N HIS A 41 -2.34 -3.14 -16.09
CA HIS A 41 -2.20 -4.43 -16.78
C HIS A 41 -2.95 -5.57 -16.09
N ILE A 42 -3.71 -5.30 -15.03
CA ILE A 42 -4.47 -6.33 -14.33
C ILE A 42 -5.87 -6.39 -14.93
N PRO A 43 -6.19 -7.46 -15.73
CA PRO A 43 -7.43 -7.50 -16.51
C PRO A 43 -8.71 -7.52 -15.68
N GLU A 44 -8.65 -8.13 -14.48
CA GLU A 44 -9.82 -8.21 -13.60
C GLU A 44 -10.15 -6.89 -12.91
N GLN A 45 -9.24 -5.94 -12.95
CA GLN A 45 -9.48 -4.63 -12.38
C GLN A 45 -10.22 -3.78 -13.40
N ARG A 46 -11.53 -3.75 -13.28
CA ARG A 46 -12.40 -2.97 -14.17
C ARG A 46 -12.34 -1.48 -13.87
N LEU A 47 -11.58 -1.10 -12.86
CA LEU A 47 -11.46 0.25 -12.43
C LEU A 47 -10.40 0.96 -13.24
N SER A 48 -10.77 2.02 -13.93
CA SER A 48 -9.79 2.89 -14.55
C SER A 48 -9.24 3.82 -13.47
N LEU A 49 -7.96 3.67 -13.13
CA LEU A 49 -7.31 4.54 -12.14
C LEU A 49 -7.33 6.00 -12.58
N GLU A 50 -7.38 6.25 -13.88
CA GLU A 50 -7.48 7.61 -14.43
C GLU A 50 -8.80 8.29 -14.08
N GLU A 51 -9.84 7.50 -13.79
CA GLU A 51 -11.15 8.02 -13.40
C GLU A 51 -11.21 8.39 -11.92
N LEU A 52 -10.18 7.99 -11.14
CA LEU A 52 -10.12 8.33 -9.72
C LEU A 52 -9.41 9.66 -9.53
N ASP A 53 -10.17 10.68 -9.20
CA ASP A 53 -9.63 12.02 -9.01
C ASP A 53 -8.71 12.18 -7.80
N TRP A 54 -8.68 11.17 -6.92
CA TRP A 54 -7.85 11.15 -5.71
C TRP A 54 -6.55 10.37 -5.89
N VAL A 55 -6.29 9.83 -7.08
CA VAL A 55 -5.04 9.14 -7.41
C VAL A 55 -4.24 9.98 -8.39
N GLU A 56 -3.05 10.40 -7.99
CA GLU A 56 -2.13 11.15 -8.84
C GLU A 56 -0.97 10.28 -9.26
N VAL A 57 -0.59 10.32 -10.53
CA VAL A 57 0.57 9.58 -11.04
C VAL A 57 1.72 10.54 -11.19
N LYS A 58 2.88 10.18 -10.63
CA LYS A 58 4.10 10.98 -10.74
C LYS A 58 5.29 10.14 -11.17
N GLU A 59 6.20 10.75 -11.93
CA GLU A 59 7.47 10.13 -12.24
C GLU A 59 8.38 10.19 -11.01
N ALA A 60 9.05 9.07 -10.71
CA ALA A 60 10.07 9.03 -9.68
C ALA A 60 11.40 9.52 -10.24
N PRO A 61 12.24 10.15 -9.41
CA PRO A 61 13.58 10.52 -9.85
C PRO A 61 14.40 9.28 -10.18
N GLN A 62 15.08 9.30 -11.34
CA GLN A 62 15.87 8.19 -11.86
C GLN A 62 17.36 8.40 -11.57
N GLY A 63 17.68 8.85 -10.36
CA GLY A 63 19.04 9.18 -9.98
C GLY A 63 19.78 8.04 -9.30
N GLU A 64 20.80 8.40 -8.54
CA GLU A 64 21.69 7.47 -7.86
C GLU A 64 20.96 6.57 -6.87
N LEU A 65 20.07 7.15 -6.08
CA LEU A 65 19.29 6.37 -5.11
C LEU A 65 18.43 5.33 -5.81
N PHE A 66 17.72 5.72 -6.86
CA PHE A 66 16.87 4.80 -7.62
C PHE A 66 17.68 3.64 -8.18
N ASN A 67 18.84 3.93 -8.78
CA ASN A 67 19.71 2.90 -9.34
C ASN A 67 20.19 1.92 -8.28
N LYS A 68 20.52 2.43 -7.10
CA LYS A 68 20.93 1.58 -5.98
C LYS A 68 19.78 0.70 -5.49
N LEU A 69 18.57 1.26 -5.41
CA LEU A 69 17.38 0.51 -4.98
C LEU A 69 17.07 -0.64 -5.95
N LEU A 70 17.30 -0.45 -7.24
CA LEU A 70 17.05 -1.50 -8.24
C LEU A 70 17.94 -2.74 -8.07
N GLU A 71 19.03 -2.63 -7.32
CA GLU A 71 19.91 -3.79 -7.07
C GLU A 71 19.21 -4.86 -6.23
N THR A 72 18.23 -4.48 -5.39
CA THR A 72 17.56 -5.40 -4.46
C THR A 72 16.03 -5.39 -4.57
N LEU A 73 15.45 -4.37 -5.18
CA LEU A 73 14.00 -4.21 -5.25
C LEU A 73 13.52 -4.23 -6.71
N ASP A 74 12.25 -4.55 -6.91
CA ASP A 74 11.67 -4.41 -8.23
C ASP A 74 11.49 -2.92 -8.57
N ARG A 75 11.13 -2.63 -9.82
CA ARG A 75 11.04 -1.26 -10.30
C ARG A 75 9.97 -0.44 -9.57
N GLY A 76 8.79 -1.04 -9.34
CA GLY A 76 7.71 -0.36 -8.65
C GLY A 76 8.07 0.04 -7.23
N GLU A 77 8.66 -0.88 -6.48
CA GLU A 77 9.13 -0.62 -5.13
C GLU A 77 10.23 0.45 -5.11
N ALA A 78 11.20 0.33 -6.02
CA ALA A 78 12.30 1.29 -6.10
C ALA A 78 11.79 2.70 -6.43
N GLU A 79 10.85 2.82 -7.38
CA GLU A 79 10.25 4.11 -7.72
C GLU A 79 9.44 4.68 -6.56
N ALA A 80 8.66 3.85 -5.87
CA ALA A 80 7.86 4.31 -4.75
C ALA A 80 8.74 4.87 -3.62
N ILE A 81 9.82 4.17 -3.30
CA ILE A 81 10.76 4.62 -2.27
C ILE A 81 11.50 5.89 -2.70
N ALA A 82 12.01 5.92 -3.93
CA ALA A 82 12.72 7.09 -4.45
C ALA A 82 11.81 8.33 -4.45
N LEU A 83 10.57 8.15 -4.86
CA LEU A 83 9.59 9.24 -4.87
C LEU A 83 9.25 9.69 -3.46
N ALA A 84 9.14 8.75 -2.51
CA ALA A 84 8.88 9.08 -1.11
C ALA A 84 10.01 9.91 -0.50
N VAL A 85 11.26 9.56 -0.80
CA VAL A 85 12.42 10.34 -0.33
C VAL A 85 12.43 11.73 -0.95
N ASP A 86 12.26 11.79 -2.26
CA ASP A 86 12.32 13.06 -3.00
C ASP A 86 11.21 14.03 -2.57
N SER A 87 10.00 13.54 -2.40
CA SER A 87 8.85 14.37 -2.04
C SER A 87 8.70 14.58 -0.52
N LYS A 88 9.56 13.96 0.28
CA LYS A 88 9.45 13.98 1.75
C LYS A 88 8.07 13.52 2.20
N ALA A 89 7.65 12.37 1.68
CA ALA A 89 6.33 11.81 1.97
C ALA A 89 6.15 11.54 3.46
N GLU A 90 4.97 11.84 3.97
CA GLU A 90 4.61 11.52 5.35
C GLU A 90 4.36 10.03 5.54
N LEU A 91 3.99 9.32 4.47
CA LEU A 91 3.69 7.90 4.57
C LEU A 91 3.91 7.20 3.24
N LEU A 92 4.48 6.01 3.30
CA LEU A 92 4.63 5.10 2.16
C LEU A 92 3.78 3.86 2.42
N LEU A 93 2.92 3.50 1.47
CA LEU A 93 2.10 2.30 1.53
C LEU A 93 2.83 1.19 0.77
N ILE A 94 3.28 0.16 1.49
CA ILE A 94 4.07 -0.92 0.92
C ILE A 94 3.91 -2.19 1.76
N ASP A 95 3.67 -3.31 1.10
CA ASP A 95 3.49 -4.61 1.76
C ASP A 95 4.75 -5.46 1.78
N GLU A 96 5.55 -5.41 0.70
CA GLU A 96 6.71 -6.28 0.53
C GLU A 96 7.76 -6.09 1.63
N ARG A 97 8.19 -7.21 2.20
CA ARG A 97 9.12 -7.21 3.34
C ARG A 97 10.44 -6.50 3.04
N LYS A 98 11.04 -6.77 1.87
CA LYS A 98 12.30 -6.13 1.49
C LYS A 98 12.15 -4.62 1.38
N GLY A 99 11.10 -4.17 0.69
CA GLY A 99 10.82 -2.75 0.54
C GLY A 99 10.57 -2.07 1.86
N ARG A 100 9.82 -2.72 2.76
CA ARG A 100 9.59 -2.20 4.10
C ARG A 100 10.89 -2.03 4.89
N GLY A 101 11.80 -3.01 4.79
CA GLY A 101 13.10 -2.94 5.44
C GLY A 101 13.95 -1.78 4.92
N VAL A 102 13.97 -1.58 3.61
CA VAL A 102 14.69 -0.47 3.00
C VAL A 102 14.08 0.88 3.42
N ALA A 103 12.76 0.96 3.46
CA ALA A 103 12.08 2.17 3.92
C ALA A 103 12.47 2.50 5.36
N ASP A 104 12.55 1.49 6.23
CA ASP A 104 13.00 1.68 7.61
C ASP A 104 14.43 2.23 7.67
N ASP A 105 15.34 1.66 6.86
CA ASP A 105 16.74 2.11 6.81
C ASP A 105 16.86 3.58 6.35
N LEU A 106 15.92 4.03 5.53
CA LEU A 106 15.89 5.40 5.03
C LEU A 106 15.06 6.35 5.90
N GLY A 107 14.51 5.85 7.01
CA GLY A 107 13.72 6.66 7.92
C GLY A 107 12.34 7.05 7.38
N ILE A 108 11.80 6.29 6.44
CA ILE A 108 10.48 6.56 5.85
C ILE A 108 9.41 5.86 6.68
N ARG A 109 8.39 6.62 7.08
CA ARG A 109 7.23 6.03 7.74
C ARG A 109 6.45 5.22 6.72
N LYS A 110 6.06 4.02 7.10
CA LYS A 110 5.35 3.10 6.20
C LYS A 110 4.21 2.38 6.89
N THR A 111 3.27 1.91 6.08
CA THR A 111 2.25 0.96 6.51
C THR A 111 1.89 0.06 5.34
N GLY A 112 1.31 -1.08 5.62
CA GLY A 112 0.84 -2.00 4.58
C GLY A 112 -0.67 -2.17 4.64
N THR A 113 -1.17 -3.15 3.90
CA THR A 113 -2.61 -3.43 3.83
C THR A 113 -3.21 -3.65 5.22
N LEU A 114 -2.56 -4.44 6.07
CA LEU A 114 -3.09 -4.72 7.41
C LEU A 114 -3.16 -3.45 8.28
N GLY A 115 -2.12 -2.62 8.22
CA GLY A 115 -2.11 -1.35 8.94
C GLY A 115 -3.21 -0.41 8.48
N ILE A 116 -3.51 -0.41 7.19
CA ILE A 116 -4.61 0.39 6.64
C ILE A 116 -5.96 -0.08 7.20
N LEU A 117 -6.18 -1.40 7.27
CA LEU A 117 -7.41 -1.96 7.83
C LEU A 117 -7.58 -1.60 9.31
N ILE A 118 -6.50 -1.70 10.08
CA ILE A 118 -6.48 -1.32 11.50
C ILE A 118 -6.83 0.16 11.65
N ARG A 119 -6.18 1.01 10.87
CA ARG A 119 -6.44 2.45 10.89
C ARG A 119 -7.88 2.78 10.50
N ALA A 120 -8.43 2.04 9.53
CA ALA A 120 -9.81 2.23 9.10
C ALA A 120 -10.80 1.92 10.24
N LYS A 121 -10.52 0.87 11.01
CA LYS A 121 -11.36 0.56 12.19
C LYS A 121 -11.26 1.66 13.23
N GLU A 122 -10.05 2.14 13.51
CA GLU A 122 -9.84 3.22 14.48
C GLU A 122 -10.60 4.49 14.10
N LYS A 123 -10.74 4.74 12.80
CA LYS A 123 -11.46 5.91 12.29
C LYS A 123 -12.96 5.67 12.09
N GLY A 124 -13.46 4.50 12.46
CA GLY A 124 -14.87 4.17 12.33
C GLY A 124 -15.33 3.84 10.91
N LEU A 125 -14.37 3.61 9.98
CA LEU A 125 -14.69 3.27 8.60
C LEU A 125 -14.98 1.79 8.41
N LEU A 126 -14.50 0.95 9.33
CA LEU A 126 -14.79 -0.48 9.39
C LEU A 126 -15.26 -0.83 10.78
N SER A 127 -16.26 -1.67 10.88
CA SER A 127 -16.74 -2.17 12.17
C SER A 127 -15.82 -3.27 12.71
N LYS A 128 -15.27 -4.11 11.82
CA LYS A 128 -14.40 -5.22 12.19
C LYS A 128 -13.29 -5.42 11.16
N VAL A 129 -12.11 -5.75 11.64
CA VAL A 129 -10.94 -6.06 10.79
C VAL A 129 -10.93 -7.55 10.42
N LYS A 130 -11.40 -8.44 11.29
CA LYS A 130 -11.35 -9.89 11.05
C LYS A 130 -11.95 -10.32 9.72
N PRO A 131 -13.18 -9.93 9.34
CA PRO A 131 -13.72 -10.35 8.04
C PRO A 131 -12.88 -9.87 6.86
N GLU A 132 -12.22 -8.72 6.98
CA GLU A 132 -11.37 -8.20 5.93
C GLU A 132 -10.08 -9.03 5.80
N MET A 133 -9.47 -9.41 6.92
CA MET A 133 -8.31 -10.31 6.90
C MET A 133 -8.68 -11.67 6.30
N ASP A 134 -9.83 -12.18 6.65
CA ASP A 134 -10.31 -13.47 6.12
C ASP A 134 -10.51 -13.41 4.61
N LYS A 135 -11.04 -12.29 4.10
CA LYS A 135 -11.16 -12.06 2.65
C LYS A 135 -9.80 -11.98 1.98
N LEU A 136 -8.83 -11.30 2.59
CA LEU A 136 -7.48 -11.22 2.04
C LEU A 136 -6.87 -12.60 1.87
N ILE A 137 -6.99 -13.44 2.89
CA ILE A 137 -6.45 -14.80 2.87
C ILE A 137 -7.15 -15.64 1.80
N LYS A 138 -8.47 -15.53 1.69
CA LYS A 138 -9.28 -16.35 0.81
C LYS A 138 -9.22 -15.89 -0.65
N GLU A 139 -9.30 -14.60 -0.89
CA GLU A 139 -9.50 -14.04 -2.22
C GLU A 139 -8.24 -13.47 -2.88
N THR A 140 -7.14 -13.33 -2.11
CA THR A 140 -5.89 -12.79 -2.64
C THR A 140 -4.74 -13.74 -2.32
N ARG A 141 -3.54 -13.36 -2.77
CA ARG A 141 -2.32 -14.11 -2.42
C ARG A 141 -1.68 -13.59 -1.13
N PHE A 142 -2.34 -12.66 -0.47
CA PHE A 142 -1.83 -12.08 0.77
C PHE A 142 -1.81 -13.14 1.87
N ARG A 143 -0.67 -13.27 2.53
CA ARG A 143 -0.49 -14.25 3.60
C ARG A 143 -0.33 -13.56 4.94
N ILE A 144 -1.00 -14.09 5.94
CA ILE A 144 -0.92 -13.60 7.32
C ILE A 144 -0.52 -14.77 8.21
N HIS A 145 0.64 -14.66 8.87
CA HIS A 145 1.04 -15.69 9.83
C HIS A 145 0.05 -15.76 10.99
N ALA A 146 -0.15 -16.96 11.53
CA ALA A 146 -1.11 -17.18 12.61
C ALA A 146 -0.87 -16.26 13.81
N GLU A 147 0.39 -16.06 14.19
CA GLU A 147 0.73 -15.17 15.31
C GLU A 147 0.36 -13.72 15.03
N LEU A 148 0.62 -13.25 13.81
CA LEU A 148 0.27 -11.90 13.40
C LEU A 148 -1.25 -11.73 13.37
N TYR A 149 -1.95 -12.70 12.82
CA TYR A 149 -3.42 -12.71 12.76
C TYR A 149 -4.02 -12.55 14.16
N LYS A 150 -3.57 -13.40 15.09
CA LYS A 150 -4.03 -13.35 16.49
C LYS A 150 -3.67 -12.02 17.15
N GLY A 151 -2.47 -11.53 16.89
CA GLY A 151 -2.01 -10.26 17.45
C GLY A 151 -2.87 -9.08 16.99
N ILE A 152 -3.26 -9.08 15.72
CA ILE A 152 -4.13 -8.03 15.18
C ILE A 152 -5.52 -8.10 15.82
N LEU A 153 -6.11 -9.30 15.93
CA LEU A 153 -7.41 -9.46 16.58
C LEU A 153 -7.38 -8.91 18.00
N LYS A 154 -6.31 -9.19 18.74
CA LYS A 154 -6.15 -8.68 20.10
C LYS A 154 -6.03 -7.16 20.11
N LEU A 155 -5.24 -6.62 19.19
CA LEU A 155 -5.02 -5.18 19.07
C LEU A 155 -6.32 -4.42 18.81
N VAL A 156 -7.21 -4.98 17.98
CA VAL A 156 -8.47 -4.34 17.60
C VAL A 156 -9.66 -4.80 18.44
N ASN A 157 -9.41 -5.57 19.50
CA ASN A 157 -10.43 -6.10 20.42
C ASN A 157 -11.48 -6.98 19.72
N GLU A 158 -11.02 -7.89 18.87
CA GLU A 158 -11.87 -8.86 18.17
C GLU A 158 -11.45 -10.28 18.55
N LYS A 159 -12.38 -11.22 18.34
CA LYS A 159 -12.13 -12.65 18.65
C LYS A 159 -12.06 -13.47 17.38
#